data_c124c9ce0309e37ed4802ec53900f798
#
_entry.id   c124c9ce0309e37ed4802ec53900f798
#
_cell.length_a   1.000
_cell.length_b   1.000
_cell.length_c   1.000
_cell.angle_alpha   90.00
_cell.angle_beta   90.00
_cell.angle_gamma   90.00
#
_symmetry.space_group_name_H-M   'P 1'
#
loop_
_entity.id
_entity.type
_entity.pdbx_description
1 polymer ?
#
loop_
_entity_poly.entity_id
_entity_poly.type
_entity_poly.pdbx_seq_one_letter_code
_entity_poly.pdbx_strand_id
1 'polypeptide(L)'
;DSGLDYKVGDALGVIAENPPHIVDELLEVQGWDRDASITTHNGDRTLYEALKKDFEVHMANKKFVKSLAEKVVSSGMKISMSMVSRTRNESSWAATDDQQIPPALRPSVPSDDPAAQVEAITVDAKAIEDYLWTRDYVDIMKEFDVKYTPDEFLELADRLKPRLYSIASSHDAHPGFVELTVGIVRFEYNGRARGGLCTQL
;
A
#
# COMPACT_ATOMS: atom_id res chain seq x y z
N ASP A 1 -21.66 24.00 -12.16
CA ASP A 1 -20.73 24.43 -13.21
C ASP A 1 -19.42 24.86 -12.52
N SER A 2 -18.34 24.11 -12.74
CA SER A 2 -17.05 24.38 -12.09
C SER A 2 -16.30 25.56 -12.69
N GLY A 3 -16.72 26.03 -13.87
CA GLY A 3 -16.02 27.04 -14.65
C GLY A 3 -14.61 26.63 -15.09
N LEU A 4 -14.29 25.33 -15.01
CA LEU A 4 -12.98 24.80 -15.43
C LEU A 4 -12.94 24.71 -16.95
N ASP A 5 -11.98 25.41 -17.54
CA ASP A 5 -11.61 25.27 -18.93
C ASP A 5 -10.48 24.26 -19.06
N TYR A 6 -10.57 23.33 -20.02
CA TYR A 6 -9.57 22.30 -20.26
C TYR A 6 -9.45 21.97 -21.74
N LYS A 7 -8.32 21.38 -22.11
CA LYS A 7 -8.05 20.87 -23.45
C LYS A 7 -7.87 19.36 -23.43
N VAL A 8 -8.13 18.73 -24.55
CA VAL A 8 -7.82 17.30 -24.73
C VAL A 8 -6.34 17.07 -24.45
N GLY A 9 -6.03 16.11 -23.60
CA GLY A 9 -4.67 15.82 -23.15
C GLY A 9 -4.22 16.54 -21.87
N ASP A 10 -5.00 17.49 -21.37
CA ASP A 10 -4.79 17.98 -20.00
C ASP A 10 -5.04 16.86 -18.99
N ALA A 11 -4.53 17.03 -17.78
CA ALA A 11 -4.67 16.03 -16.73
C ALA A 11 -5.63 16.49 -15.64
N LEU A 12 -6.56 15.61 -15.26
CA LEU A 12 -7.43 15.77 -14.09
C LEU A 12 -6.83 15.05 -12.88
N GLY A 13 -6.67 15.76 -11.77
CA GLY A 13 -6.28 15.18 -10.49
C GLY A 13 -7.51 14.63 -9.74
N VAL A 14 -7.50 13.32 -9.46
CA VAL A 14 -8.53 12.65 -8.66
C VAL A 14 -7.94 12.33 -7.29
N ILE A 15 -8.53 12.84 -6.23
CA ILE A 15 -8.21 12.48 -4.85
C ILE A 15 -9.15 11.36 -4.46
N ALA A 16 -8.60 10.16 -4.31
CA ALA A 16 -9.35 9.00 -3.85
C ALA A 16 -9.17 8.80 -2.35
N GLU A 17 -10.14 8.15 -1.71
CA GLU A 17 -10.01 7.69 -0.33
C GLU A 17 -9.44 6.27 -0.32
N ASN A 18 -8.71 5.91 0.75
CA ASN A 18 -8.30 4.52 0.93
C ASN A 18 -9.53 3.63 1.19
N PRO A 19 -9.54 2.40 0.64
CA PRO A 19 -10.65 1.47 0.85
C PRO A 19 -10.86 1.18 2.33
N PRO A 20 -12.10 1.22 2.84
CA PRO A 20 -12.40 0.98 4.25
C PRO A 20 -11.80 -0.31 4.80
N HIS A 21 -11.85 -1.40 4.03
CA HIS A 21 -11.35 -2.70 4.47
C HIS A 21 -9.83 -2.72 4.71
N ILE A 22 -9.04 -1.93 3.95
CA ILE A 22 -7.58 -1.81 4.18
C ILE A 22 -7.31 -1.02 5.46
N VAL A 23 -8.08 0.05 5.69
CA VAL A 23 -7.95 0.86 6.90
C VAL A 23 -8.35 0.05 8.13
N ASP A 24 -9.48 -0.67 8.06
CA ASP A 24 -9.96 -1.51 9.16
C ASP A 24 -8.95 -2.62 9.49
N GLU A 25 -8.39 -3.29 8.46
CA GLU A 25 -7.38 -4.33 8.63
C GLU A 25 -6.09 -3.79 9.25
N LEU A 26 -5.65 -2.59 8.87
CA LEU A 26 -4.48 -1.94 9.46
C LEU A 26 -4.70 -1.63 10.94
N LEU A 27 -5.86 -1.06 11.29
CA LEU A 27 -6.23 -0.77 12.68
C LEU A 27 -6.26 -2.05 13.52
N GLU A 28 -6.88 -3.12 13.00
CA GLU A 28 -6.99 -4.42 13.67
C GLU A 28 -5.61 -5.05 13.90
N VAL A 29 -4.79 -5.12 12.84
CA VAL A 29 -3.44 -5.71 12.92
C VAL A 29 -2.57 -4.98 13.94
N GLN A 30 -2.67 -3.67 14.03
CA GLN A 30 -1.89 -2.89 14.97
C GLN A 30 -2.53 -2.76 16.35
N GLY A 31 -3.85 -3.02 16.47
CA GLY A 31 -4.61 -2.85 17.70
C GLY A 31 -4.81 -1.38 18.06
N TRP A 32 -4.91 -0.51 17.06
CA TRP A 32 -5.10 0.93 17.29
C TRP A 32 -6.57 1.27 17.54
N ASP A 33 -6.78 2.26 18.41
CA ASP A 33 -8.10 2.83 18.62
C ASP A 33 -8.51 3.67 17.41
N ARG A 34 -9.60 3.25 16.76
CA ARG A 34 -10.19 3.88 15.58
C ARG A 34 -10.55 5.35 15.81
N ASP A 35 -11.03 5.65 17.02
CA ASP A 35 -11.58 6.95 17.40
C ASP A 35 -10.53 7.85 18.08
N ALA A 36 -9.28 7.38 18.21
CA ALA A 36 -8.19 8.18 18.74
C ALA A 36 -8.08 9.51 17.97
N SER A 37 -8.04 10.62 18.70
CA SER A 37 -7.89 11.95 18.11
C SER A 37 -6.44 12.18 17.71
N ILE A 38 -6.22 12.59 16.47
CA ILE A 38 -4.91 12.94 15.92
C ILE A 38 -4.97 14.25 15.15
N THR A 39 -3.85 14.96 15.10
CA THR A 39 -3.71 16.17 14.30
C THR A 39 -2.97 15.84 13.01
N THR A 40 -3.60 16.13 11.87
CA THR A 40 -3.02 15.95 10.54
C THR A 40 -2.77 17.30 9.86
N HIS A 41 -2.19 17.27 8.66
CA HIS A 41 -2.04 18.46 7.83
C HIS A 41 -3.38 19.08 7.36
N ASN A 42 -4.49 18.35 7.51
CA ASN A 42 -5.84 18.78 7.20
C ASN A 42 -6.68 19.10 8.47
N GLY A 43 -6.02 19.21 9.63
CA GLY A 43 -6.63 19.48 10.93
C GLY A 43 -6.86 18.24 11.79
N ASP A 44 -7.58 18.45 12.90
CA ASP A 44 -7.88 17.40 13.86
C ASP A 44 -8.98 16.48 13.35
N ARG A 45 -8.79 15.18 13.51
CA ARG A 45 -9.77 14.15 13.14
C ARG A 45 -9.49 12.82 13.86
N THR A 46 -10.34 11.82 13.68
CA THR A 46 -10.08 10.50 14.19
C THR A 46 -8.96 9.82 13.39
N LEU A 47 -8.28 8.86 14.00
CA LEU A 47 -7.25 8.05 13.33
C LEU A 47 -7.81 7.36 12.08
N TYR A 48 -9.04 6.83 12.16
CA TYR A 48 -9.71 6.23 11.01
C TYR A 48 -9.86 7.21 9.83
N GLU A 49 -10.38 8.41 10.10
CA GLU A 49 -10.58 9.42 9.05
C GLU A 49 -9.25 9.89 8.45
N ALA A 50 -8.20 9.98 9.25
CA ALA A 50 -6.88 10.33 8.78
C ALA A 50 -6.28 9.26 7.87
N LEU A 51 -6.33 7.99 8.30
CA LEU A 51 -5.87 6.86 7.49
C LEU A 51 -6.68 6.70 6.21
N LYS A 52 -7.97 7.05 6.25
CA LYS A 52 -8.85 6.97 5.09
C LYS A 52 -8.58 8.06 4.06
N LYS A 53 -8.28 9.31 4.49
CA LYS A 53 -8.32 10.49 3.62
C LYS A 53 -7.00 11.25 3.48
N ASP A 54 -6.07 11.09 4.43
CA ASP A 54 -4.88 11.95 4.49
C ASP A 54 -3.59 11.21 4.17
N PHE A 55 -3.52 9.91 4.42
CA PHE A 55 -2.29 9.12 4.29
C PHE A 55 -2.44 7.97 3.30
N GLU A 56 -1.35 7.67 2.60
CA GLU A 56 -1.25 6.53 1.68
C GLU A 56 -1.10 5.24 2.49
N VAL A 57 -2.12 4.38 2.53
CA VAL A 57 -2.06 3.12 3.30
C VAL A 57 -2.10 1.86 2.44
N HIS A 58 -2.48 1.99 1.15
CA HIS A 58 -2.57 0.84 0.26
C HIS A 58 -1.24 0.45 -0.41
N MET A 59 -0.21 1.28 -0.26
CA MET A 59 1.15 1.03 -0.77
C MET A 59 2.17 1.42 0.29
N ALA A 60 3.00 0.48 0.70
CA ALA A 60 4.13 0.77 1.58
C ALA A 60 5.25 1.52 0.83
N ASN A 61 6.03 2.29 1.56
CA ASN A 61 7.12 3.09 1.02
C ASN A 61 8.51 2.66 1.53
N LYS A 62 9.55 3.14 0.85
CA LYS A 62 10.95 2.84 1.19
C LYS A 62 11.35 3.28 2.60
N LYS A 63 10.75 4.37 3.10
CA LYS A 63 11.02 4.93 4.42
C LYS A 63 10.55 3.96 5.51
N PHE A 64 9.37 3.34 5.29
CA PHE A 64 8.84 2.33 6.20
C PHE A 64 9.72 1.08 6.26
N VAL A 65 10.19 0.56 5.11
CA VAL A 65 11.08 -0.61 5.07
C VAL A 65 12.40 -0.34 5.80
N LYS A 66 12.94 0.86 5.70
CA LYS A 66 14.15 1.25 6.46
C LYS A 66 13.90 1.28 7.97
N SER A 67 12.78 1.87 8.41
CA SER A 67 12.38 1.87 9.82
C SER A 67 12.12 0.45 10.35
N LEU A 68 11.53 -0.42 9.52
CA LEU A 68 11.37 -1.83 9.83
C LEU A 68 12.73 -2.48 10.14
N ALA A 69 13.74 -2.24 9.29
CA ALA A 69 15.08 -2.78 9.49
C ALA A 69 15.66 -2.39 10.85
N GLU A 70 15.53 -1.13 11.23
CA GLU A 70 15.97 -0.62 12.52
C GLU A 70 15.22 -1.29 13.69
N LYS A 71 13.90 -1.45 13.58
CA LYS A 71 13.08 -2.11 14.61
C LYS A 71 13.43 -3.59 14.77
N VAL A 72 13.56 -4.33 13.69
CA VAL A 72 13.87 -5.77 13.71
C VAL A 72 15.25 -6.00 14.31
N VAL A 73 16.27 -5.24 13.90
CA VAL A 73 17.63 -5.36 14.44
C VAL A 73 17.67 -4.98 15.92
N SER A 74 16.99 -3.91 16.34
CA SER A 74 17.00 -3.45 17.73
C SER A 74 16.23 -4.35 18.69
N SER A 75 15.19 -5.04 18.20
CA SER A 75 14.35 -5.92 19.03
C SER A 75 14.97 -7.31 19.28
N GLY A 76 16.01 -7.69 18.53
CA GLY A 76 16.56 -9.05 18.58
C GLY A 76 15.52 -10.14 18.27
N MET A 77 14.53 -9.79 17.46
CA MET A 77 13.33 -10.60 17.22
C MET A 77 13.68 -11.92 16.55
N LYS A 78 13.31 -13.03 17.21
CA LYS A 78 13.35 -14.37 16.61
C LYS A 78 11.95 -14.74 16.14
N ILE A 79 11.79 -15.08 14.87
CA ILE A 79 10.50 -15.55 14.35
C ILE A 79 10.09 -16.85 15.06
N SER A 80 8.87 -16.87 15.58
CA SER A 80 8.25 -18.12 16.04
C SER A 80 7.94 -18.98 14.80
N MET A 81 8.44 -20.22 14.77
CA MET A 81 8.25 -21.21 13.70
C MET A 81 6.79 -21.49 13.30
N SER A 82 5.81 -20.97 14.04
CA SER A 82 4.39 -21.19 13.75
C SER A 82 3.85 -20.39 12.54
N MET A 83 4.56 -19.36 12.08
CA MET A 83 4.13 -18.55 10.92
C MET A 83 4.68 -19.06 9.59
N VAL A 84 5.85 -19.73 9.58
CA VAL A 84 6.48 -20.27 8.36
C VAL A 84 5.62 -21.36 7.70
N SER A 85 4.79 -22.05 8.47
CA SER A 85 3.90 -23.13 7.95
C SER A 85 2.70 -22.63 7.15
N ARG A 86 2.34 -21.33 7.18
CA ARG A 86 1.17 -20.80 6.46
C ARG A 86 1.45 -20.33 5.04
N THR A 87 2.70 -20.10 4.68
CA THR A 87 3.06 -19.64 3.33
C THR A 87 3.31 -20.77 2.32
N ARG A 88 3.27 -22.02 2.78
CA ARG A 88 3.46 -23.18 1.91
C ARG A 88 2.13 -23.83 1.55
N ASN A 89 1.25 -23.09 0.88
CA ASN A 89 0.14 -23.70 0.15
C ASN A 89 0.44 -23.57 -1.36
N GLU A 90 1.25 -24.47 -1.86
CA GLU A 90 1.73 -24.52 -3.26
C GLU A 90 0.65 -24.95 -4.27
N SER A 91 -0.63 -25.01 -3.89
CA SER A 91 -1.63 -25.70 -4.74
C SER A 91 -2.78 -24.87 -5.31
N SER A 92 -2.87 -23.56 -5.05
CA SER A 92 -4.06 -22.84 -5.54
C SER A 92 -3.82 -21.79 -6.64
N TRP A 93 -2.58 -21.54 -7.08
CA TRP A 93 -2.30 -20.52 -8.09
C TRP A 93 -1.66 -21.04 -9.38
N ALA A 94 -1.77 -22.33 -9.61
CA ALA A 94 -1.34 -22.96 -10.88
C ALA A 94 -2.24 -22.63 -12.10
N ALA A 95 -3.19 -21.73 -11.96
CA ALA A 95 -4.18 -21.45 -13.02
C ALA A 95 -4.28 -19.98 -13.46
N THR A 96 -3.43 -19.07 -13.00
CA THR A 96 -3.37 -17.70 -13.53
C THR A 96 -2.01 -17.44 -14.16
N ASP A 97 -2.07 -17.05 -15.41
CA ASP A 97 -1.01 -16.71 -16.36
C ASP A 97 0.32 -16.28 -15.67
N ASP A 98 1.25 -17.22 -15.62
CA ASP A 98 2.56 -17.16 -14.98
C ASP A 98 3.52 -16.13 -15.63
N GLN A 99 3.00 -15.32 -16.58
CA GLN A 99 3.79 -14.36 -17.36
C GLN A 99 3.84 -12.94 -16.78
N GLN A 100 3.08 -12.62 -15.73
CA GLN A 100 3.01 -11.25 -15.21
C GLN A 100 3.91 -10.94 -14.01
N ILE A 101 4.47 -11.94 -13.34
CA ILE A 101 5.44 -11.75 -12.25
C ILE A 101 6.80 -12.28 -12.70
N PRO A 102 7.77 -11.40 -12.98
CA PRO A 102 9.13 -11.83 -13.33
C PRO A 102 9.69 -12.80 -12.26
N PRO A 103 10.43 -13.87 -12.65
CA PRO A 103 11.00 -14.84 -11.72
C PRO A 103 11.88 -14.22 -10.61
N ALA A 104 12.45 -13.05 -10.86
CA ALA A 104 13.23 -12.26 -9.88
C ALA A 104 12.37 -11.63 -8.77
N LEU A 105 11.04 -11.59 -8.94
CA LEU A 105 10.09 -11.02 -7.97
C LEU A 105 9.50 -12.07 -7.02
N ARG A 106 9.87 -13.33 -7.17
CA ARG A 106 9.48 -14.37 -6.22
C ARG A 106 10.28 -14.18 -4.95
N PRO A 107 9.65 -13.94 -3.80
CA PRO A 107 10.39 -13.80 -2.55
C PRO A 107 11.01 -15.15 -2.17
N SER A 108 12.27 -15.33 -2.52
CA SER A 108 13.10 -16.40 -2.00
C SER A 108 14.09 -15.79 -1.01
N VAL A 109 13.62 -15.45 0.18
CA VAL A 109 14.55 -15.26 1.30
C VAL A 109 14.57 -16.57 2.08
N PRO A 110 15.60 -17.40 1.92
CA PRO A 110 15.67 -18.73 2.53
C PRO A 110 16.14 -18.69 3.99
N SER A 111 15.82 -17.65 4.74
CA SER A 111 16.27 -17.51 6.13
C SER A 111 15.08 -17.39 7.06
N ASP A 112 15.07 -18.21 8.11
CA ASP A 112 14.10 -18.10 9.21
C ASP A 112 14.48 -16.97 10.20
N ASP A 113 15.57 -16.23 9.93
CA ASP A 113 16.02 -15.09 10.73
C ASP A 113 15.48 -13.77 10.15
N PRO A 114 14.63 -13.04 10.90
CA PRO A 114 14.07 -11.76 10.46
C PRO A 114 15.14 -10.73 10.12
N ALA A 115 16.24 -10.70 10.85
CA ALA A 115 17.31 -9.75 10.62
C ALA A 115 17.98 -10.01 9.26
N ALA A 116 18.25 -11.28 8.94
CA ALA A 116 18.80 -11.66 7.63
C ALA A 116 17.81 -11.42 6.48
N GLN A 117 16.50 -11.59 6.71
CA GLN A 117 15.47 -11.26 5.72
C GLN A 117 15.44 -9.76 5.43
N VAL A 118 15.42 -8.94 6.47
CA VAL A 118 15.41 -7.47 6.34
C VAL A 118 16.69 -6.98 5.69
N GLU A 119 17.85 -7.56 6.03
CA GLU A 119 19.13 -7.21 5.40
C GLU A 119 19.07 -7.51 3.90
N ALA A 120 18.55 -8.67 3.48
CA ALA A 120 18.40 -9.03 2.07
C ALA A 120 17.47 -8.08 1.32
N ILE A 121 16.36 -7.64 1.95
CA ILE A 121 15.42 -6.68 1.37
C ILE A 121 16.07 -5.29 1.24
N THR A 122 16.91 -4.91 2.19
CA THR A 122 17.49 -3.55 2.27
C THR A 122 18.87 -3.43 1.62
N VAL A 123 19.39 -4.49 1.02
CA VAL A 123 20.74 -4.53 0.41
C VAL A 123 20.95 -3.42 -0.61
N ASP A 124 19.95 -3.11 -1.41
CA ASP A 124 19.97 -2.01 -2.37
C ASP A 124 18.58 -1.43 -2.66
N ALA A 125 18.54 -0.32 -3.41
CA ALA A 125 17.29 0.36 -3.72
C ALA A 125 16.34 -0.48 -4.60
N LYS A 126 16.89 -1.34 -5.45
CA LYS A 126 16.13 -2.22 -6.33
C LYS A 126 15.47 -3.35 -5.53
N ALA A 127 16.20 -3.95 -4.59
CA ALA A 127 15.64 -4.98 -3.71
C ALA A 127 14.44 -4.46 -2.93
N ILE A 128 14.52 -3.21 -2.41
CA ILE A 128 13.39 -2.56 -1.74
C ILE A 128 12.22 -2.36 -2.71
N GLU A 129 12.45 -1.90 -3.93
CA GLU A 129 11.40 -1.70 -4.93
C GLU A 129 10.71 -3.02 -5.29
N ASP A 130 11.48 -4.05 -5.56
CA ASP A 130 10.98 -5.38 -5.89
C ASP A 130 10.15 -5.97 -4.73
N TYR A 131 10.60 -5.76 -3.49
CA TYR A 131 9.88 -6.18 -2.28
C TYR A 131 8.54 -5.44 -2.12
N LEU A 132 8.52 -4.12 -2.34
CA LEU A 132 7.34 -3.29 -2.20
C LEU A 132 6.32 -3.45 -3.33
N TRP A 133 6.70 -4.05 -4.46
CA TRP A 133 5.85 -4.15 -5.65
C TRP A 133 4.48 -4.78 -5.38
N THR A 134 4.43 -5.76 -4.49
CA THR A 134 3.20 -6.52 -4.19
C THR A 134 2.69 -6.34 -2.77
N ARG A 135 3.39 -5.59 -1.91
CA ARG A 135 3.11 -5.50 -0.47
C ARG A 135 2.59 -4.12 -0.08
N ASP A 136 1.57 -4.12 0.77
CA ASP A 136 1.17 -2.96 1.53
C ASP A 136 1.76 -2.99 2.95
N TYR A 137 1.43 -1.98 3.75
CA TYR A 137 1.89 -1.92 5.15
C TYR A 137 1.41 -3.11 5.98
N VAL A 138 0.17 -3.57 5.76
CA VAL A 138 -0.42 -4.68 6.51
C VAL A 138 0.32 -5.99 6.24
N ASP A 139 0.69 -6.25 4.97
CA ASP A 139 1.48 -7.43 4.62
C ASP A 139 2.81 -7.44 5.38
N ILE A 140 3.52 -6.31 5.35
CA ILE A 140 4.84 -6.20 5.98
C ILE A 140 4.74 -6.32 7.50
N MET A 141 3.74 -5.67 8.11
CA MET A 141 3.53 -5.73 9.55
C MET A 141 3.18 -7.15 10.03
N LYS A 142 2.42 -7.90 9.22
CA LYS A 142 2.12 -9.31 9.50
C LYS A 142 3.32 -10.22 9.27
N GLU A 143 4.09 -9.97 8.22
CA GLU A 143 5.28 -10.78 7.86
C GLU A 143 6.34 -10.75 8.97
N PHE A 144 6.57 -9.59 9.56
CA PHE A 144 7.58 -9.38 10.60
C PHE A 144 7.02 -9.28 12.02
N ASP A 145 5.71 -9.42 12.21
CA ASP A 145 5.02 -9.26 13.52
C ASP A 145 5.44 -7.97 14.26
N VAL A 146 5.57 -6.88 13.52
CA VAL A 146 6.00 -5.60 14.08
C VAL A 146 4.82 -4.72 14.45
N LYS A 147 4.98 -3.99 15.57
CA LYS A 147 4.00 -3.01 16.04
C LYS A 147 4.60 -1.61 15.99
N TYR A 148 3.74 -0.68 15.61
CA TYR A 148 4.00 0.76 15.61
C TYR A 148 2.95 1.46 16.45
N THR A 149 3.29 2.57 17.06
CA THR A 149 2.27 3.51 17.53
C THR A 149 1.66 4.25 16.34
N PRO A 150 0.44 4.80 16.46
CA PRO A 150 -0.14 5.62 15.40
C PRO A 150 0.80 6.75 14.94
N ASP A 151 1.40 7.48 15.89
CA ASP A 151 2.30 8.59 15.59
C ASP A 151 3.54 8.15 14.80
N GLU A 152 4.21 7.07 15.24
CA GLU A 152 5.35 6.50 14.51
C GLU A 152 4.97 6.12 13.08
N PHE A 153 3.78 5.52 12.88
CA PHE A 153 3.32 5.13 11.55
C PHE A 153 3.02 6.34 10.67
N LEU A 154 2.32 7.33 11.21
CA LEU A 154 1.95 8.54 10.46
C LEU A 154 3.17 9.38 10.05
N GLU A 155 4.25 9.36 10.82
CA GLU A 155 5.53 9.95 10.42
C GLU A 155 6.18 9.21 9.24
N LEU A 156 5.95 7.91 9.12
CA LEU A 156 6.52 7.08 8.05
C LEU A 156 5.64 7.06 6.79
N ALA A 157 4.33 7.11 6.95
CA ALA A 157 3.39 7.08 5.84
C ALA A 157 3.47 8.36 4.99
N ASP A 158 3.40 8.20 3.68
CA ASP A 158 3.29 9.34 2.78
C ASP A 158 1.87 9.93 2.83
N ARG A 159 1.76 11.22 2.51
CA ARG A 159 0.45 11.86 2.32
C ARG A 159 -0.22 11.32 1.08
N LEU A 160 -1.53 11.17 1.16
CA LEU A 160 -2.35 10.77 0.02
C LEU A 160 -2.25 11.85 -1.08
N LYS A 161 -1.87 11.41 -2.30
CA LYS A 161 -1.64 12.31 -3.44
C LYS A 161 -2.74 12.14 -4.48
N PRO A 162 -3.11 13.20 -5.21
CA PRO A 162 -3.96 13.08 -6.38
C PRO A 162 -3.37 12.10 -7.41
N ARG A 163 -4.23 11.28 -8.03
CA ARG A 163 -3.89 10.47 -9.21
C ARG A 163 -4.25 11.26 -10.45
N LEU A 164 -3.28 11.45 -11.34
CA LEU A 164 -3.47 12.21 -12.56
C LEU A 164 -3.94 11.30 -13.69
N TYR A 165 -5.01 11.69 -14.35
CA TYR A 165 -5.56 11.00 -15.51
C TYR A 165 -5.68 11.98 -16.67
N SER A 166 -5.21 11.58 -17.86
CA SER A 166 -5.38 12.39 -19.06
C SER A 166 -6.85 12.51 -19.43
N ILE A 167 -7.29 13.72 -19.73
CA ILE A 167 -8.65 14.00 -20.19
C ILE A 167 -8.79 13.51 -21.64
N ALA A 168 -9.79 12.67 -21.89
CA ALA A 168 -10.07 12.07 -23.19
C ALA A 168 -11.17 12.80 -23.97
N SER A 169 -12.00 13.63 -23.32
CA SER A 169 -13.06 14.39 -23.96
C SER A 169 -12.61 15.76 -24.44
N SER A 170 -13.31 16.30 -25.46
CA SER A 170 -13.26 17.71 -25.83
C SER A 170 -14.36 18.47 -25.14
N HIS A 171 -14.04 19.63 -24.57
CA HIS A 171 -15.03 20.51 -23.94
C HIS A 171 -16.11 20.96 -24.93
N ASP A 172 -15.75 21.20 -26.21
CA ASP A 172 -16.68 21.61 -27.26
C ASP A 172 -17.67 20.50 -27.65
N ALA A 173 -17.20 19.23 -27.61
CA ALA A 173 -18.05 18.09 -27.94
C ALA A 173 -18.94 17.66 -26.78
N HIS A 174 -18.45 17.80 -25.54
CA HIS A 174 -19.12 17.38 -24.31
C HIS A 174 -19.11 18.49 -23.26
N PRO A 175 -19.86 19.58 -23.46
CA PRO A 175 -19.88 20.70 -22.54
C PRO A 175 -20.34 20.29 -21.13
N GLY A 176 -19.58 20.68 -20.11
CA GLY A 176 -19.91 20.39 -18.71
C GLY A 176 -19.50 19.01 -18.21
N PHE A 177 -18.86 18.18 -19.04
CA PHE A 177 -18.37 16.85 -18.68
C PHE A 177 -16.90 16.69 -18.98
N VAL A 178 -16.22 15.91 -18.13
CA VAL A 178 -14.85 15.42 -18.34
C VAL A 178 -14.89 13.91 -18.43
N GLU A 179 -14.40 13.35 -19.52
CA GLU A 179 -14.28 11.90 -19.71
C GLU A 179 -12.83 11.47 -19.51
N LEU A 180 -12.65 10.39 -18.77
CA LEU A 180 -11.35 9.80 -18.46
C LEU A 180 -11.34 8.34 -18.91
N THR A 181 -10.21 7.90 -19.43
CA THR A 181 -9.97 6.47 -19.65
C THR A 181 -9.10 5.96 -18.50
N VAL A 182 -9.67 5.10 -17.65
CA VAL A 182 -9.00 4.59 -16.46
C VAL A 182 -8.82 3.08 -16.58
N GLY A 183 -7.57 2.63 -16.53
CA GLY A 183 -7.23 1.21 -16.44
C GLY A 183 -7.61 0.65 -15.07
N ILE A 184 -8.38 -0.44 -15.06
CA ILE A 184 -8.73 -1.13 -13.82
C ILE A 184 -7.58 -2.08 -13.45
N VAL A 185 -7.01 -1.89 -12.25
CA VAL A 185 -6.00 -2.78 -11.68
C VAL A 185 -6.67 -3.67 -10.65
N ARG A 186 -6.59 -4.98 -10.84
CA ARG A 186 -7.05 -5.99 -9.87
C ARG A 186 -6.12 -7.18 -9.92
N PHE A 187 -5.63 -7.60 -8.75
CA PHE A 187 -4.80 -8.80 -8.60
C PHE A 187 -4.96 -9.35 -7.19
N GLU A 188 -4.46 -10.55 -6.97
CA GLU A 188 -4.42 -11.18 -5.64
C GLU A 188 -2.97 -11.45 -5.26
N TYR A 189 -2.63 -11.18 -4.00
CA TYR A 189 -1.32 -11.49 -3.44
C TYR A 189 -1.48 -11.92 -1.98
N ASN A 190 -0.87 -13.04 -1.62
CA ASN A 190 -0.97 -13.64 -0.28
C ASN A 190 -2.41 -13.84 0.21
N GLY A 191 -3.34 -14.25 -0.67
CA GLY A 191 -4.75 -14.44 -0.36
C GLY A 191 -5.52 -13.13 -0.08
N ARG A 192 -4.95 -11.98 -0.41
CA ARG A 192 -5.59 -10.67 -0.27
C ARG A 192 -5.83 -10.03 -1.64
N ALA A 193 -7.08 -9.63 -1.88
CA ALA A 193 -7.43 -8.88 -3.10
C ALA A 193 -6.80 -7.49 -3.08
N ARG A 194 -6.25 -7.09 -4.21
CA ARG A 194 -5.60 -5.80 -4.44
C ARG A 194 -6.26 -5.09 -5.60
N GLY A 195 -6.22 -3.78 -5.58
CA GLY A 195 -6.73 -2.96 -6.67
C GLY A 195 -6.13 -1.57 -6.70
N GLY A 196 -6.35 -0.88 -7.80
CA GLY A 196 -5.94 0.51 -7.92
C GLY A 196 -6.80 1.43 -7.03
N LEU A 197 -6.21 2.37 -6.33
CA LEU A 197 -6.89 3.24 -5.36
C LEU A 197 -8.14 3.92 -5.91
N CYS A 198 -8.11 4.40 -7.17
CA CYS A 198 -9.24 5.06 -7.82
C CYS A 198 -10.22 4.09 -8.51
N THR A 199 -9.98 2.78 -8.47
CA THR A 199 -10.79 1.76 -9.18
C THR A 199 -11.32 0.67 -8.28
N GLN A 200 -11.14 0.80 -6.97
CA GLN A 200 -11.79 -0.03 -5.96
C GLN A 200 -13.15 0.61 -5.62
N LEU A 201 -14.13 0.31 -6.44
CA LEU A 201 -15.54 0.67 -6.21
C LEU A 201 -16.31 -0.57 -5.82
#